data_544077b70b17af9102357f04c677b3ae
#
_entry.id   544077b70b17af9102357f04c677b3ae
#
_cell.length_a   1.000
_cell.length_b   1.000
_cell.length_c   1.000
_cell.angle_alpha   90.00
_cell.angle_beta   90.00
_cell.angle_gamma   90.00
#
_symmetry.space_group_name_H-M   'P 1'
#
loop_
_entity.id
_entity.type
_entity.pdbx_description
1 polymer ?
#
loop_
_entity_poly.entity_id
_entity_poly.type
_entity_poly.pdbx_seq_one_letter_code
_entity_poly.pdbx_strand_id
1 'polypeptide(L)'
;MLTKINISITVLIIFHLVGIGGVVFGNAQEFLQLTPFNLLLTALIIAINDSKNRFSWVFLITYILGFTIEVIGVNTGVPFGEYTYGSALGLKWMETPLIIGLNWLILLYGTNAIASKFGQSIVTKALFSAALMVVLDYLIEPIAIIYDFWSWEI
;
A
#
# COMPACT_ATOMS: atom_id res chain seq x y z
N MET A 1 1.07 31.54 4.77
CA MET A 1 -0.15 30.71 4.75
C MET A 1 0.23 29.31 4.29
N LEU A 2 -0.04 28.27 5.07
CA LEU A 2 0.25 26.88 4.67
C LEU A 2 -0.71 26.50 3.52
N THR A 3 -0.16 25.98 2.43
CA THR A 3 -0.99 25.48 1.33
C THR A 3 -1.62 24.15 1.72
N LYS A 4 -2.73 23.77 1.09
CA LYS A 4 -3.39 22.47 1.28
C LYS A 4 -2.39 21.31 1.17
N ILE A 5 -1.49 21.38 0.20
CA ILE A 5 -0.49 20.33 -0.03
C ILE A 5 0.53 20.27 1.13
N ASN A 6 0.95 21.42 1.66
CA ASN A 6 1.88 21.44 2.80
C ASN A 6 1.25 20.83 4.05
N ILE A 7 -0.04 21.10 4.31
CA ILE A 7 -0.78 20.48 5.41
C ILE A 7 -0.83 18.97 5.22
N SER A 8 -1.16 18.49 4.03
CA SER A 8 -1.22 17.07 3.69
C SER A 8 0.12 16.37 3.90
N ILE A 9 1.21 16.97 3.43
CA ILE A 9 2.57 16.44 3.62
C ILE A 9 2.92 16.39 5.12
N THR A 10 2.63 17.46 5.86
CA THR A 10 2.89 17.50 7.30
C THR A 10 2.13 16.41 8.04
N VAL A 11 0.86 16.20 7.73
CA VAL A 11 0.04 15.13 8.33
C VAL A 11 0.66 13.77 8.04
N LEU A 12 1.01 13.47 6.78
CA LEU A 12 1.65 12.19 6.42
C LEU A 12 2.97 11.98 7.17
N ILE A 13 3.83 13.01 7.23
CA ILE A 13 5.11 12.91 7.95
C ILE A 13 4.87 12.62 9.43
N ILE A 14 3.96 13.33 10.09
CA ILE A 14 3.66 13.13 11.52
C ILE A 14 3.16 11.70 11.75
N PHE A 15 2.19 11.22 10.97
CA PHE A 15 1.65 9.86 11.14
C PHE A 15 2.70 8.78 10.94
N HIS A 16 3.57 8.92 9.93
CA HIS A 16 4.65 7.96 9.70
C HIS A 16 5.72 8.01 10.80
N LEU A 17 6.11 9.21 11.25
CA LEU A 17 7.08 9.33 12.36
C LEU A 17 6.53 8.77 13.66
N VAL A 18 5.25 9.02 13.98
CA VAL A 18 4.57 8.44 15.14
C VAL A 18 4.50 6.91 15.00
N GLY A 19 4.15 6.40 13.81
CA GLY A 19 4.13 4.96 13.54
C GLY A 19 5.51 4.32 13.74
N ILE A 20 6.56 4.88 13.14
CA ILE A 20 7.95 4.40 13.30
C ILE A 20 8.36 4.46 14.76
N GLY A 21 8.11 5.59 15.44
CA GLY A 21 8.43 5.75 16.87
C GLY A 21 7.71 4.73 17.73
N GLY A 22 6.43 4.45 17.44
CA GLY A 22 5.65 3.46 18.15
C GLY A 22 6.14 2.02 17.93
N VAL A 23 6.57 1.70 16.72
CA VAL A 23 7.16 0.38 16.41
C VAL A 23 8.53 0.21 17.07
N VAL A 24 9.38 1.25 17.06
CA VAL A 24 10.77 1.15 17.56
C VAL A 24 10.85 1.26 19.07
N PHE A 25 10.09 2.15 19.68
CA PHE A 25 10.19 2.49 21.11
C PHE A 25 8.97 2.10 21.94
N GLY A 26 7.88 1.69 21.31
CA GLY A 26 6.62 1.30 21.95
C GLY A 26 6.31 -0.18 21.77
N ASN A 27 5.02 -0.47 21.58
CA ASN A 27 4.53 -1.82 21.30
C ASN A 27 4.32 -1.98 19.78
N ALA A 28 5.28 -2.61 19.10
CA ALA A 28 5.25 -2.80 17.66
C ALA A 28 3.94 -3.47 17.17
N GLN A 29 3.43 -4.48 17.89
CA GLN A 29 2.19 -5.17 17.57
C GLN A 29 1.00 -4.21 17.52
N GLU A 30 0.83 -3.36 18.52
CA GLU A 30 -0.28 -2.40 18.57
C GLU A 30 -0.19 -1.35 17.47
N PHE A 31 1.01 -0.82 17.22
CA PHE A 31 1.20 0.20 16.19
C PHE A 31 1.02 -0.35 14.78
N LEU A 32 1.46 -1.58 14.51
CA LEU A 32 1.29 -2.22 13.21
C LEU A 32 -0.16 -2.61 12.92
N GLN A 33 -0.98 -2.90 13.94
CA GLN A 33 -2.42 -3.08 13.78
C GLN A 33 -3.16 -1.80 13.34
N LEU A 34 -2.53 -0.63 13.45
CA LEU A 34 -3.07 0.63 12.92
C LEU A 34 -2.80 0.82 11.42
N THR A 35 -2.09 -0.09 10.76
CA THR A 35 -1.78 -0.02 9.33
C THR A 35 -3.00 0.22 8.44
N PRO A 36 -4.17 -0.46 8.63
CA PRO A 36 -5.35 -0.18 7.82
C PRO A 36 -5.81 1.28 7.88
N PHE A 37 -5.75 1.90 9.06
CA PHE A 37 -6.12 3.31 9.23
C PHE A 37 -5.12 4.24 8.56
N ASN A 38 -3.82 3.93 8.62
CA ASN A 38 -2.78 4.70 7.93
C ASN A 38 -2.93 4.60 6.40
N LEU A 39 -3.27 3.43 5.87
CA LEU A 39 -3.56 3.25 4.45
C LEU A 39 -4.80 4.05 4.02
N LEU A 40 -5.89 4.00 4.79
CA LEU A 40 -7.08 4.81 4.56
C LEU A 40 -6.77 6.31 4.54
N LEU A 41 -6.03 6.80 5.55
CA LEU A 41 -5.61 8.20 5.64
C LEU A 41 -4.77 8.60 4.42
N THR A 42 -3.80 7.77 4.05
CA THR A 42 -2.92 8.03 2.91
C THR A 42 -3.70 8.09 1.61
N ALA A 43 -4.59 7.13 1.36
CA ALA A 43 -5.45 7.12 0.19
C ALA A 43 -6.36 8.36 0.13
N LEU A 44 -6.94 8.76 1.27
CA LEU A 44 -7.75 9.98 1.37
C LEU A 44 -6.95 11.23 1.06
N ILE A 45 -5.73 11.34 1.58
CA ILE A 45 -4.84 12.47 1.30
C ILE A 45 -4.46 12.53 -0.17
N ILE A 46 -4.15 11.40 -0.81
CA ILE A 46 -3.91 11.34 -2.25
C ILE A 46 -5.16 11.82 -3.00
N ALA A 47 -6.34 11.31 -2.64
CA ALA A 47 -7.61 11.68 -3.25
C ALA A 47 -7.89 13.19 -3.19
N ILE A 48 -7.76 13.75 -2.01
CA ILE A 48 -8.01 15.17 -1.76
C ILE A 48 -7.05 16.07 -2.56
N ASN A 49 -5.82 15.63 -2.82
CA ASN A 49 -4.80 16.42 -3.52
C ASN A 49 -4.71 16.13 -5.02
N ASP A 50 -5.46 15.17 -5.55
CA ASP A 50 -5.51 14.93 -6.99
C ASP A 50 -6.30 16.03 -7.70
N SER A 51 -5.56 17.02 -8.23
CA SER A 51 -6.11 18.21 -8.90
C SER A 51 -6.77 17.93 -10.25
N LYS A 52 -6.62 16.72 -10.80
CA LYS A 52 -7.04 16.39 -12.17
C LYS A 52 -8.35 15.60 -12.26
N ASN A 53 -9.06 15.44 -11.15
CA ASN A 53 -10.29 14.64 -11.08
C ASN A 53 -10.15 13.22 -11.66
N ARG A 54 -8.90 12.72 -11.74
CA ARG A 54 -8.57 11.36 -12.18
C ARG A 54 -8.92 10.32 -11.13
N PHE A 55 -9.22 10.78 -9.93
CA PHE A 55 -9.47 9.98 -8.76
C PHE A 55 -10.56 8.93 -8.98
N SER A 56 -11.64 9.28 -9.69
CA SER A 56 -12.82 8.40 -9.72
C SER A 56 -12.59 7.08 -10.46
N TRP A 57 -12.01 7.09 -11.67
CA TRP A 57 -11.90 5.87 -12.49
C TRP A 57 -10.58 5.15 -12.34
N VAL A 58 -9.45 5.86 -12.37
CA VAL A 58 -8.14 5.22 -12.23
C VAL A 58 -7.99 4.59 -10.85
N PHE A 59 -8.47 5.25 -9.82
CA PHE A 59 -8.46 4.72 -8.46
C PHE A 59 -9.35 3.48 -8.32
N LEU A 60 -10.57 3.56 -8.84
CA LEU A 60 -11.50 2.43 -8.80
C LEU A 60 -10.93 1.23 -9.56
N ILE A 61 -10.42 1.44 -10.76
CA ILE A 61 -9.82 0.37 -11.58
C ILE A 61 -8.60 -0.22 -10.87
N THR A 62 -7.69 0.60 -10.35
CA THR A 62 -6.50 0.12 -9.64
C THR A 62 -6.87 -0.66 -8.39
N TYR A 63 -7.83 -0.17 -7.60
CA TYR A 63 -8.33 -0.87 -6.43
C TYR A 63 -8.91 -2.24 -6.82
N ILE A 64 -9.80 -2.28 -7.81
CA ILE A 64 -10.45 -3.52 -8.25
C ILE A 64 -9.42 -4.50 -8.80
N LEU A 65 -8.51 -4.07 -9.67
CA LEU A 65 -7.50 -4.95 -10.24
C LEU A 65 -6.53 -5.47 -9.17
N GLY A 66 -6.04 -4.59 -8.30
CA GLY A 66 -5.14 -4.97 -7.22
C GLY A 66 -5.82 -5.93 -6.22
N PHE A 67 -7.06 -5.66 -5.84
CA PHE A 67 -7.82 -6.56 -4.99
C PHE A 67 -8.12 -7.90 -5.67
N THR A 68 -8.51 -7.89 -6.94
CA THR A 68 -8.83 -9.12 -7.67
C THR A 68 -7.63 -10.03 -7.84
N ILE A 69 -6.45 -9.49 -8.16
CA ILE A 69 -5.23 -10.30 -8.30
C ILE A 69 -4.81 -10.95 -6.97
N GLU A 70 -5.04 -10.25 -5.85
CA GLU A 70 -4.80 -10.80 -4.52
C GLU A 70 -5.81 -11.92 -4.17
N VAL A 71 -7.09 -11.72 -4.48
CA VAL A 71 -8.10 -12.78 -4.32
C VAL A 71 -7.72 -14.02 -5.12
N ILE A 72 -7.29 -13.84 -6.37
CA ILE A 72 -6.81 -14.96 -7.20
C ILE A 72 -5.57 -15.57 -6.55
N GLY A 73 -4.58 -14.77 -6.16
CA GLY A 73 -3.35 -15.23 -5.53
C GLY A 73 -3.58 -16.10 -4.30
N VAL A 74 -4.35 -15.59 -3.33
CA VAL A 74 -4.67 -16.30 -2.08
C VAL A 74 -5.42 -17.61 -2.32
N ASN A 75 -6.37 -17.62 -3.28
CA ASN A 75 -7.22 -18.81 -3.50
C ASN A 75 -6.61 -19.83 -4.48
N THR A 76 -5.59 -19.48 -5.25
CA THR A 76 -5.03 -20.37 -6.28
C THR A 76 -3.51 -20.56 -6.20
N GLY A 77 -2.81 -19.79 -5.40
CA GLY A 77 -1.36 -19.72 -5.37
C GLY A 77 -0.72 -19.03 -6.59
N VAL A 78 -1.50 -18.57 -7.56
CA VAL A 78 -0.98 -17.95 -8.80
C VAL A 78 -1.36 -16.46 -8.84
N PRO A 79 -0.43 -15.55 -9.12
CA PRO A 79 0.96 -15.74 -9.56
C PRO A 79 2.01 -15.73 -8.43
N PHE A 80 1.60 -15.50 -7.16
CA PHE A 80 2.55 -15.12 -6.10
C PHE A 80 3.09 -16.31 -5.30
N GLY A 81 2.49 -17.50 -5.38
CA GLY A 81 2.76 -18.64 -4.51
C GLY A 81 1.64 -18.85 -3.50
N GLU A 82 1.73 -19.90 -2.68
CA GLU A 82 0.72 -20.22 -1.66
C GLU A 82 0.99 -19.40 -0.40
N TYR A 83 0.07 -18.51 -0.07
CA TYR A 83 0.11 -17.66 1.11
C TYR A 83 -1.28 -17.36 1.64
N THR A 84 -1.35 -16.99 2.90
CA THR A 84 -2.59 -16.59 3.57
C THR A 84 -2.41 -15.26 4.29
N TYR A 85 -3.44 -14.43 4.29
CA TYR A 85 -3.45 -13.21 5.08
C TYR A 85 -3.81 -13.49 6.53
N GLY A 86 -3.06 -12.88 7.44
CA GLY A 86 -3.38 -12.85 8.86
C GLY A 86 -4.50 -11.86 9.21
N SER A 87 -4.59 -11.50 10.48
CA SER A 87 -5.64 -10.62 11.00
C SER A 87 -5.29 -9.12 11.00
N ALA A 88 -4.01 -8.77 10.87
CA ALA A 88 -3.51 -7.42 11.04
C ALA A 88 -4.08 -6.39 10.05
N LEU A 89 -4.49 -6.81 8.85
CA LEU A 89 -5.06 -5.95 7.82
C LEU A 89 -6.59 -5.78 7.90
N GLY A 90 -7.23 -6.35 8.92
CA GLY A 90 -8.65 -6.15 9.22
C GLY A 90 -9.60 -7.01 8.39
N LEU A 91 -10.74 -6.44 8.00
CA LEU A 91 -11.84 -7.17 7.36
C LEU A 91 -11.43 -7.79 6.03
N LYS A 92 -11.76 -9.09 5.86
CA LYS A 92 -11.49 -9.88 4.67
C LYS A 92 -12.77 -10.18 3.87
N TRP A 93 -12.60 -10.28 2.57
CA TRP A 93 -13.55 -10.90 1.66
C TRP A 93 -12.82 -11.90 0.76
N MET A 94 -13.32 -13.11 0.65
CA MET A 94 -12.65 -14.22 -0.05
C MET A 94 -11.19 -14.40 0.43
N GLU A 95 -11.00 -14.46 1.75
CA GLU A 95 -9.72 -14.58 2.46
C GLU A 95 -8.72 -13.43 2.22
N THR A 96 -9.11 -12.39 1.50
CA THR A 96 -8.28 -11.24 1.16
C THR A 96 -8.74 -9.99 1.91
N PRO A 97 -7.86 -9.25 2.60
CA PRO A 97 -8.23 -8.02 3.29
C PRO A 97 -8.72 -6.94 2.32
N LEU A 98 -9.87 -6.33 2.63
CA LEU A 98 -10.42 -5.27 1.76
C LEU A 98 -9.48 -4.09 1.59
N ILE A 99 -8.64 -3.81 2.57
CA ILE A 99 -7.68 -2.71 2.54
C ILE A 99 -6.58 -2.90 1.50
N ILE A 100 -6.34 -4.14 1.03
CA ILE A 100 -5.21 -4.43 0.14
C ILE A 100 -5.34 -3.74 -1.22
N GLY A 101 -6.56 -3.55 -1.71
CA GLY A 101 -6.78 -2.78 -2.93
C GLY A 101 -6.34 -1.31 -2.80
N LEU A 102 -6.48 -0.71 -1.60
CA LEU A 102 -5.93 0.62 -1.33
C LEU A 102 -4.40 0.60 -1.23
N ASN A 103 -3.83 -0.46 -0.68
CA ASN A 103 -2.37 -0.63 -0.67
C ASN A 103 -1.80 -0.63 -2.09
N TRP A 104 -2.36 -1.43 -2.99
CA TRP A 104 -1.98 -1.43 -4.41
C TRP A 104 -2.06 -0.04 -5.05
N LEU A 105 -3.15 0.68 -4.77
CA LEU A 105 -3.35 2.03 -5.28
C LEU A 105 -2.28 3.01 -4.78
N ILE A 106 -2.00 3.02 -3.48
CA ILE A 106 -1.00 3.89 -2.87
C ILE A 106 0.39 3.60 -3.43
N LEU A 107 0.75 2.31 -3.52
CA LEU A 107 2.04 1.87 -4.04
C LEU A 107 2.20 2.24 -5.52
N LEU A 108 1.19 1.97 -6.35
CA LEU A 108 1.24 2.31 -7.77
C LEU A 108 1.34 3.83 -7.97
N TYR A 109 0.61 4.62 -7.20
CA TYR A 109 0.66 6.08 -7.27
C TYR A 109 2.04 6.61 -6.86
N GLY A 110 2.58 6.13 -5.75
CA GLY A 110 3.89 6.54 -5.23
C GLY A 110 5.05 6.13 -6.13
N THR A 111 5.09 4.87 -6.55
CA THR A 111 6.16 4.35 -7.43
C THR A 111 6.12 4.98 -8.81
N ASN A 112 4.94 5.24 -9.37
CA ASN A 112 4.80 5.95 -10.64
C ASN A 112 5.27 7.42 -10.53
N ALA A 113 5.02 8.09 -9.40
CA ALA A 113 5.52 9.44 -9.18
C ALA A 113 7.06 9.48 -9.15
N ILE A 114 7.69 8.49 -8.54
CA ILE A 114 9.16 8.33 -8.52
C ILE A 114 9.66 7.99 -9.92
N ALA A 115 9.11 6.97 -10.56
CA ALA A 115 9.49 6.50 -11.90
C ALA A 115 9.40 7.60 -12.95
N SER A 116 8.43 8.50 -12.81
CA SER A 116 8.24 9.63 -13.73
C SER A 116 9.39 10.64 -13.72
N LYS A 117 10.26 10.61 -12.71
CA LYS A 117 11.48 11.44 -12.65
C LYS A 117 12.64 10.83 -13.44
N PHE A 118 12.63 9.52 -13.65
CA PHE A 118 13.75 8.77 -14.26
C PHE A 118 13.45 8.24 -15.65
N GLY A 119 12.19 8.07 -16.04
CA GLY A 119 11.79 7.50 -17.31
C GLY A 119 10.97 8.45 -18.16
N GLN A 120 11.24 8.50 -19.47
CA GLN A 120 10.47 9.31 -20.42
C GLN A 120 9.37 8.51 -21.11
N SER A 121 9.62 7.21 -21.40
CA SER A 121 8.62 6.35 -22.04
C SER A 121 7.65 5.74 -21.01
N ILE A 122 6.45 5.41 -21.45
CA ILE A 122 5.44 4.77 -20.59
C ILE A 122 5.90 3.38 -20.13
N VAL A 123 6.60 2.64 -21.00
CA VAL A 123 7.14 1.31 -20.71
C VAL A 123 8.23 1.39 -19.64
N THR A 124 9.17 2.33 -19.78
CA THR A 124 10.24 2.53 -18.81
C THR A 124 9.67 2.88 -17.42
N LYS A 125 8.66 3.76 -17.36
CA LYS A 125 7.99 4.10 -16.11
C LYS A 125 7.29 2.90 -15.48
N ALA A 126 6.58 2.11 -16.28
CA ALA A 126 5.88 0.92 -15.81
C ALA A 126 6.86 -0.13 -15.24
N LEU A 127 7.93 -0.42 -15.95
CA LEU A 127 8.96 -1.37 -15.51
C LEU A 127 9.66 -0.88 -14.22
N PHE A 128 9.99 0.41 -14.16
CA PHE A 128 10.64 0.98 -12.98
C PHE A 128 9.69 1.00 -11.76
N SER A 129 8.41 1.34 -11.97
CA SER A 129 7.40 1.28 -10.91
C SER A 129 7.22 -0.15 -10.40
N ALA A 130 7.12 -1.14 -11.30
CA ALA A 130 7.00 -2.54 -10.93
C ALA A 130 8.23 -3.02 -10.13
N ALA A 131 9.44 -2.67 -10.58
CA ALA A 131 10.66 -3.01 -9.86
C ALA A 131 10.68 -2.40 -8.44
N LEU A 132 10.25 -1.14 -8.28
CA LEU A 132 10.16 -0.50 -6.98
C LEU A 132 9.14 -1.19 -6.07
N MET A 133 8.00 -1.64 -6.61
CA MET A 133 6.99 -2.37 -5.83
C MET A 133 7.55 -3.71 -5.35
N VAL A 134 8.23 -4.48 -6.21
CA VAL A 134 8.87 -5.75 -5.83
C VAL A 134 9.94 -5.54 -4.75
N VAL A 135 10.78 -4.52 -4.89
CA VAL A 135 11.80 -4.19 -3.88
C VAL A 135 11.15 -3.84 -2.55
N LEU A 136 10.09 -3.05 -2.56
CA LEU A 136 9.39 -2.68 -1.34
C LEU A 136 8.76 -3.89 -0.67
N ASP A 137 8.10 -4.74 -1.45
CA ASP A 137 7.50 -5.98 -0.97
C ASP A 137 8.53 -6.88 -0.28
N TYR A 138 9.67 -7.12 -0.93
CA TYR A 138 10.79 -7.85 -0.36
C TYR A 138 11.32 -7.24 0.96
N LEU A 139 11.36 -5.91 1.07
CA LEU A 139 11.84 -5.24 2.27
C LEU A 139 10.86 -5.33 3.44
N ILE A 140 9.55 -5.33 3.19
CA ILE A 140 8.54 -5.43 4.25
C ILE A 140 8.25 -6.87 4.67
N GLU A 141 8.60 -7.86 3.86
CA GLU A 141 8.34 -9.28 4.06
C GLU A 141 8.65 -9.78 5.48
N PRO A 142 9.86 -9.56 6.05
CA PRO A 142 10.19 -10.06 7.39
C PRO A 142 9.26 -9.51 8.47
N ILE A 143 8.88 -8.24 8.35
CA ILE A 143 7.98 -7.57 9.29
C ILE A 143 6.55 -8.11 9.12
N ALA A 144 6.11 -8.26 7.89
CA ALA A 144 4.79 -8.74 7.56
C ALA A 144 4.51 -10.14 8.13
N ILE A 145 5.46 -11.06 8.01
CA ILE A 145 5.36 -12.42 8.56
C ILE A 145 5.32 -12.39 10.09
N ILE A 146 6.22 -11.63 10.74
CA ILE A 146 6.31 -11.57 12.21
C ILE A 146 5.02 -11.00 12.84
N TYR A 147 4.37 -10.04 12.19
CA TYR A 147 3.25 -9.29 12.76
C TYR A 147 1.88 -9.65 12.15
N ASP A 148 1.75 -10.86 11.63
CA ASP A 148 0.48 -11.43 11.16
C ASP A 148 -0.21 -10.64 10.03
N PHE A 149 0.59 -10.05 9.12
CA PHE A 149 0.05 -9.48 7.89
C PHE A 149 -0.26 -10.58 6.87
N TRP A 150 0.72 -11.45 6.59
CA TRP A 150 0.59 -12.66 5.79
C TRP A 150 1.64 -13.70 6.18
N SER A 151 1.41 -14.94 5.77
CA SER A 151 2.35 -16.06 5.92
C SER A 151 2.35 -16.93 4.66
N TRP A 152 3.51 -17.46 4.33
CA TRP A 152 3.67 -18.42 3.23
C TRP A 152 3.40 -19.83 3.74
N GLU A 153 2.72 -20.64 2.92
CA GLU A 153 2.62 -22.08 3.15
C GLU A 153 3.89 -22.75 2.59
N ILE A 154 4.63 -23.44 3.47
CA ILE A 154 5.88 -24.15 3.15
C ILE A 154 5.57 -25.65 2.95
#